data_845dcd613156cf91e8c900d6ac63e69d
#
_entry.id   845dcd613156cf91e8c900d6ac63e69d
#
_cell.length_a   1.000
_cell.length_b   1.000
_cell.length_c   1.000
_cell.angle_alpha   90.00
_cell.angle_beta   90.00
_cell.angle_gamma   90.00
#
_symmetry.space_group_name_H-M   'P 1'
#
loop_
_entity.id
_entity.type
_entity.pdbx_description
1 polymer ?
#
loop_
_entity_poly.entity_id
_entity_poly.type
_entity_poly.pdbx_seq_one_letter_code
_entity_poly.pdbx_strand_id
1 'polypeptide(L)'
;IVTGVQTCALPISIMARQTPVRLWSIPGKQHLTPFGHEIAVYSLNFLADYYAIPYPGDKLDLIAIPDFASGAMENLGAITFRETALLLDQRTATHAEQGRIADVVAHENAHMWFGDLVTMAWWNGLWLNEAFATFMEMLVVDAWKPEWERWTAFGMARAAALSVDGLLSTRPIEFPVRAPKEAEAMFDVLTYEKGASVLRMLEQHIGPTVFRDGVRHYLTAHAYGNAETTDLWVSLGHASKQDVPALMNEWIFSPGYPLISLAVETPSTLTLTQRRFTYADDSSATASGAAAPQWHVPVQVRITT
;
A
#
# COMPACT_ATOMS: atom_id res chain seq x y z
N ILE A 1 -0.63 -42.77 0.64
CA ILE A 1 -1.03 -42.72 2.07
C ILE A 1 -0.08 -41.73 2.72
N VAL A 2 -0.50 -40.47 2.80
CA VAL A 2 0.19 -39.51 3.64
C VAL A 2 -0.21 -39.86 5.06
N THR A 3 0.63 -40.61 5.74
CA THR A 3 0.48 -40.82 7.19
C THR A 3 0.59 -39.46 7.84
N GLY A 4 -0.49 -39.01 8.46
CA GLY A 4 -0.59 -37.71 9.08
C GLY A 4 0.56 -37.48 10.04
N VAL A 5 1.42 -36.56 9.70
CA VAL A 5 2.23 -35.87 10.69
C VAL A 5 1.23 -35.04 11.48
N GLN A 6 0.73 -35.59 12.58
CA GLN A 6 0.05 -34.80 13.60
C GLN A 6 1.11 -33.88 14.21
N THR A 7 1.44 -32.83 13.52
CA THR A 7 2.12 -31.68 14.11
C THR A 7 1.05 -30.97 14.94
N CYS A 8 0.96 -31.30 16.21
CA CYS A 8 0.21 -30.52 17.18
C CYS A 8 0.94 -29.18 17.39
N ALA A 9 0.95 -28.32 16.36
CA ALA A 9 1.24 -26.92 16.55
C ALA A 9 0.01 -26.33 17.25
N LEU A 10 0.09 -26.10 18.55
CA LEU A 10 -0.90 -25.30 19.25
C LEU A 10 -0.63 -23.85 18.90
N PRO A 11 -1.58 -23.10 18.34
CA PRO A 11 -1.39 -21.70 18.05
C PRO A 11 -1.24 -20.92 19.34
N ILE A 12 -0.40 -19.89 19.31
CA ILE A 12 -0.47 -18.85 20.33
C ILE A 12 -1.63 -17.95 19.94
N SER A 13 -2.55 -17.69 20.87
CA SER A 13 -3.76 -16.90 20.62
C SER A 13 -3.83 -15.72 21.58
N ILE A 14 -4.06 -14.53 21.03
CA ILE A 14 -4.35 -13.30 21.77
C ILE A 14 -5.63 -12.68 21.17
N MET A 15 -6.42 -12.01 22.00
CA MET A 15 -7.62 -11.34 21.53
C MET A 15 -7.32 -9.95 21.03
N ALA A 16 -7.68 -9.64 19.78
CA ALA A 16 -7.84 -8.30 19.27
C ALA A 16 -9.31 -7.90 19.41
N ARG A 17 -9.65 -7.19 20.49
CA ARG A 17 -11.04 -6.96 20.90
C ARG A 17 -11.80 -8.29 21.05
N GLN A 18 -12.73 -8.58 20.13
CA GLN A 18 -13.52 -9.82 20.12
C GLN A 18 -12.99 -10.87 19.16
N THR A 19 -11.98 -10.53 18.33
CA THR A 19 -11.41 -11.41 17.32
C THR A 19 -10.23 -12.18 17.89
N PRO A 20 -10.26 -13.51 17.94
CA PRO A 20 -9.07 -14.30 18.27
C PRO A 20 -8.06 -14.23 17.12
N VAL A 21 -6.88 -13.71 17.41
CA VAL A 21 -5.71 -13.69 16.52
C VAL A 21 -4.80 -14.85 16.92
N ARG A 22 -4.58 -15.78 16.01
CA ARG A 22 -3.81 -16.98 16.27
C ARG A 22 -2.60 -17.05 15.35
N LEU A 23 -1.43 -17.34 15.89
CA LEU A 23 -0.23 -17.51 15.10
C LEU A 23 0.22 -18.97 15.14
N TRP A 24 0.42 -19.54 13.96
CA TRP A 24 0.79 -20.91 13.72
C TRP A 24 2.23 -21.01 13.21
N SER A 25 3.01 -21.89 13.80
CA SER A 25 4.38 -22.21 13.35
C SER A 25 4.62 -23.71 13.43
N ILE A 26 5.63 -24.19 12.72
CA ILE A 26 6.07 -25.58 12.91
C ILE A 26 6.60 -25.81 14.34
N PRO A 27 6.56 -27.04 14.85
CA PRO A 27 7.11 -27.38 16.16
C PRO A 27 8.55 -26.90 16.34
N GLY A 28 8.85 -26.34 17.51
CA GLY A 28 10.17 -25.80 17.85
C GLY A 28 10.36 -24.30 17.53
N LYS A 29 9.48 -23.66 16.77
CA LYS A 29 9.57 -22.24 16.42
C LYS A 29 8.63 -21.32 17.19
N GLN A 30 7.89 -21.83 18.16
CA GLN A 30 6.91 -21.06 18.93
C GLN A 30 7.52 -19.83 19.63
N HIS A 31 8.78 -19.91 20.04
CA HIS A 31 9.49 -18.81 20.67
C HIS A 31 9.78 -17.61 19.75
N LEU A 32 9.60 -17.77 18.44
CA LEU A 32 9.81 -16.74 17.42
C LEU A 32 8.52 -15.97 17.09
N THR A 33 7.37 -16.37 17.65
CA THR A 33 6.06 -15.81 17.28
C THR A 33 5.66 -14.50 17.97
N PRO A 34 6.22 -14.12 19.16
CA PRO A 34 5.65 -13.02 19.95
C PRO A 34 5.62 -11.69 19.19
N PHE A 35 6.66 -11.35 18.45
CA PHE A 35 6.75 -10.08 17.73
C PHE A 35 5.69 -9.97 16.61
N GLY A 36 5.61 -10.99 15.74
CA GLY A 36 4.60 -11.02 14.68
C GLY A 36 3.17 -11.00 15.24
N HIS A 37 2.96 -11.63 16.39
CA HIS A 37 1.66 -11.64 17.05
C HIS A 37 1.29 -10.25 17.65
N GLU A 38 2.25 -9.57 18.27
CA GLU A 38 2.05 -8.23 18.83
C GLU A 38 1.60 -7.24 17.76
N ILE A 39 2.34 -7.19 16.63
CA ILE A 39 1.98 -6.29 15.53
C ILE A 39 0.66 -6.71 14.86
N ALA A 40 0.34 -7.99 14.75
CA ALA A 40 -0.92 -8.44 14.17
C ALA A 40 -2.13 -7.96 14.99
N VAL A 41 -2.05 -8.06 16.30
CA VAL A 41 -3.11 -7.56 17.19
C VAL A 41 -3.23 -6.04 17.14
N TYR A 42 -2.08 -5.34 17.16
CA TYR A 42 -2.07 -3.88 17.07
C TYR A 42 -2.67 -3.39 15.75
N SER A 43 -2.16 -3.90 14.62
CA SER A 43 -2.61 -3.48 13.28
C SER A 43 -4.08 -3.76 13.05
N LEU A 44 -4.59 -4.93 13.47
CA LEU A 44 -6.00 -5.26 13.33
C LEU A 44 -6.90 -4.28 14.09
N ASN A 45 -6.53 -3.93 15.32
CA ASN A 45 -7.26 -2.95 16.13
C ASN A 45 -7.18 -1.54 15.52
N PHE A 46 -5.99 -1.11 15.11
CA PHE A 46 -5.78 0.19 14.50
C PHE A 46 -6.61 0.37 13.22
N LEU A 47 -6.58 -0.63 12.34
CA LEU A 47 -7.30 -0.62 11.06
C LEU A 47 -8.81 -0.60 11.27
N ALA A 48 -9.34 -1.41 12.20
CA ALA A 48 -10.75 -1.39 12.54
C ALA A 48 -11.22 -0.02 13.07
N ASP A 49 -10.37 0.68 13.84
CA ASP A 49 -10.66 2.03 14.30
C ASP A 49 -10.54 3.07 13.18
N TYR A 50 -9.48 2.94 12.37
CA TYR A 50 -9.24 3.86 11.25
C TYR A 50 -10.39 3.82 10.25
N TYR A 51 -10.85 2.63 9.87
CA TYR A 51 -11.95 2.46 8.93
C TYR A 51 -13.33 2.62 9.57
N ALA A 52 -13.43 2.54 10.89
CA ALA A 52 -14.70 2.46 11.65
C ALA A 52 -15.58 1.28 11.20
N ILE A 53 -14.96 0.22 10.71
CA ILE A 53 -15.59 -1.03 10.27
C ILE A 53 -14.90 -2.17 11.04
N PRO A 54 -15.62 -2.99 11.82
CA PRO A 54 -15.02 -4.15 12.46
C PRO A 54 -14.33 -5.08 11.46
N TYR A 55 -13.38 -5.84 11.94
CA TYR A 55 -12.80 -6.92 11.14
C TYR A 55 -13.92 -7.85 10.63
N PRO A 56 -13.98 -8.15 9.32
CA PRO A 56 -15.12 -8.87 8.73
C PRO A 56 -15.14 -10.37 8.98
N GLY A 57 -14.19 -10.92 9.76
CA GLY A 57 -14.08 -12.35 10.05
C GLY A 57 -14.26 -12.69 11.53
N ASP A 58 -14.54 -13.96 11.82
CA ASP A 58 -14.71 -14.46 13.19
C ASP A 58 -13.40 -14.74 13.92
N LYS A 59 -12.30 -14.89 13.17
CA LYS A 59 -10.95 -15.20 13.67
C LYS A 59 -9.92 -14.77 12.63
N LEU A 60 -8.68 -14.55 13.07
CA LEU A 60 -7.55 -14.30 12.20
C LEU A 60 -6.42 -15.28 12.53
N ASP A 61 -6.09 -16.14 11.58
CA ASP A 61 -4.94 -17.03 11.63
C ASP A 61 -3.79 -16.46 10.82
N LEU A 62 -2.61 -16.33 11.43
CA LEU A 62 -1.37 -16.04 10.74
C LEU A 62 -0.55 -17.33 10.71
N ILE A 63 -0.23 -17.82 9.53
CA ILE A 63 0.35 -19.16 9.32
C ILE A 63 1.74 -19.04 8.73
N ALA A 64 2.77 -19.30 9.52
CA ALA A 64 4.16 -19.35 9.04
C ALA A 64 4.42 -20.65 8.27
N ILE A 65 4.65 -20.55 6.96
CA ILE A 65 4.82 -21.69 6.06
C ILE A 65 6.30 -21.78 5.66
N PRO A 66 6.97 -22.94 5.90
CA PRO A 66 8.27 -23.22 5.32
C PRO A 66 8.21 -23.16 3.79
N ASP A 67 9.27 -22.63 3.18
CA ASP A 67 9.44 -22.57 1.71
C ASP A 67 8.31 -21.87 0.94
N PHE A 68 7.59 -20.94 1.58
CA PHE A 68 6.59 -20.13 0.90
C PHE A 68 7.24 -19.20 -0.13
N ALA A 69 6.76 -19.23 -1.38
CA ALA A 69 7.41 -18.55 -2.50
C ALA A 69 7.31 -17.02 -2.41
N SER A 70 6.14 -16.50 -2.00
CA SER A 70 5.88 -15.07 -1.82
C SER A 70 6.29 -14.59 -0.41
N GLY A 71 6.13 -13.32 -0.10
CA GLY A 71 6.25 -12.77 1.25
C GLY A 71 5.12 -13.26 2.13
N ALA A 72 3.90 -12.98 1.70
CA ALA A 72 2.67 -13.45 2.33
C ALA A 72 1.53 -13.52 1.31
N MET A 73 0.32 -13.88 1.77
CA MET A 73 -0.92 -13.91 1.00
C MET A 73 -2.11 -13.71 1.94
N GLU A 74 -2.91 -12.75 1.63
CA GLU A 74 -3.98 -12.15 2.44
C GLU A 74 -5.27 -12.97 2.55
N ASN A 75 -5.26 -14.27 2.41
CA ASN A 75 -6.49 -15.07 2.48
C ASN A 75 -7.34 -14.72 3.71
N LEU A 76 -8.59 -14.32 3.50
CA LEU A 76 -9.48 -13.85 4.56
C LEU A 76 -9.52 -14.84 5.75
N GLY A 77 -9.13 -14.37 6.90
CA GLY A 77 -9.11 -15.15 8.14
C GLY A 77 -7.99 -16.20 8.25
N ALA A 78 -7.15 -16.40 7.22
CA ALA A 78 -6.08 -17.39 7.22
C ALA A 78 -4.87 -16.93 6.40
N ILE A 79 -4.25 -15.83 6.81
CA ILE A 79 -3.11 -15.22 6.12
C ILE A 79 -1.92 -16.17 6.18
N THR A 80 -1.33 -16.46 5.03
CA THR A 80 -0.14 -17.30 4.94
C THR A 80 1.10 -16.43 4.76
N PHE A 81 2.17 -16.78 5.46
CA PHE A 81 3.42 -16.02 5.46
C PHE A 81 4.61 -16.95 5.17
N ARG A 82 5.59 -16.43 4.45
CA ARG A 82 6.94 -16.96 4.55
C ARG A 82 7.42 -16.83 5.99
N GLU A 83 8.06 -17.84 6.55
CA GLU A 83 8.51 -17.80 7.94
C GLU A 83 9.34 -16.55 8.28
N THR A 84 10.22 -16.11 7.39
CA THR A 84 11.06 -14.90 7.58
C THR A 84 10.30 -13.58 7.51
N ALA A 85 9.03 -13.61 7.12
CA ALA A 85 8.14 -12.45 7.11
C ALA A 85 7.19 -12.40 8.32
N LEU A 86 7.29 -13.38 9.24
CA LEU A 86 6.42 -13.44 10.42
C LEU A 86 7.16 -13.81 11.70
N LEU A 87 8.16 -14.72 11.63
CA LEU A 87 8.85 -15.26 12.77
C LEU A 87 10.17 -14.55 13.04
N LEU A 88 10.41 -14.14 14.31
CA LEU A 88 11.57 -13.34 14.70
C LEU A 88 12.10 -13.71 16.07
N ASP A 89 13.41 -13.91 16.19
CA ASP A 89 14.06 -13.90 17.50
C ASP A 89 14.39 -12.46 17.92
N GLN A 90 13.57 -11.87 18.75
CA GLN A 90 13.72 -10.47 19.21
C GLN A 90 15.06 -10.19 19.92
N ARG A 91 15.78 -11.22 20.40
CA ARG A 91 17.06 -11.06 21.09
C ARG A 91 18.21 -10.80 20.12
N THR A 92 18.09 -11.25 18.88
CA THR A 92 19.15 -11.18 17.86
C THR A 92 18.77 -10.38 16.64
N ALA A 93 17.48 -10.05 16.49
CA ALA A 93 16.95 -9.38 15.33
C ALA A 93 17.47 -7.93 15.19
N THR A 94 17.79 -7.58 13.97
CA THR A 94 18.11 -6.21 13.59
C THR A 94 16.84 -5.36 13.53
N HIS A 95 17.01 -4.04 13.61
CA HIS A 95 15.90 -3.09 13.41
C HIS A 95 15.24 -3.24 12.03
N ALA A 96 16.04 -3.51 10.99
CA ALA A 96 15.54 -3.73 9.63
C ALA A 96 14.64 -4.97 9.52
N GLU A 97 15.01 -6.07 10.18
CA GLU A 97 14.19 -7.29 10.23
C GLU A 97 12.88 -7.07 10.98
N GLN A 98 12.94 -6.36 12.11
CA GLN A 98 11.74 -5.98 12.87
C GLN A 98 10.81 -5.12 12.03
N GLY A 99 11.35 -4.08 11.38
CA GLY A 99 10.59 -3.18 10.51
C GLY A 99 9.91 -3.94 9.38
N ARG A 100 10.65 -4.82 8.69
CA ARG A 100 10.09 -5.63 7.59
C ARG A 100 8.93 -6.53 8.04
N ILE A 101 9.06 -7.22 9.18
CA ILE A 101 7.97 -8.07 9.67
C ILE A 101 6.77 -7.22 10.06
N ALA A 102 6.99 -6.07 10.72
CA ALA A 102 5.91 -5.17 11.09
C ALA A 102 5.16 -4.65 9.86
N ASP A 103 5.88 -4.23 8.81
CA ASP A 103 5.31 -3.77 7.55
C ASP A 103 4.47 -4.88 6.90
N VAL A 104 5.04 -6.08 6.68
CA VAL A 104 4.33 -7.17 6.01
C VAL A 104 3.08 -7.59 6.80
N VAL A 105 3.16 -7.74 8.13
CA VAL A 105 1.99 -8.13 8.93
C VAL A 105 0.90 -7.04 8.89
N ALA A 106 1.27 -5.77 8.92
CA ALA A 106 0.31 -4.67 8.81
C ALA A 106 -0.30 -4.57 7.42
N HIS A 107 0.49 -4.83 6.36
CA HIS A 107 0.07 -4.94 4.96
C HIS A 107 -1.02 -5.99 4.79
N GLU A 108 -0.73 -7.23 5.18
CA GLU A 108 -1.68 -8.34 5.07
C GLU A 108 -2.96 -8.09 5.88
N ASN A 109 -2.85 -7.46 7.05
CA ASN A 109 -4.02 -7.10 7.82
C ASN A 109 -4.87 -5.99 7.16
N ALA A 110 -4.25 -5.07 6.41
CA ALA A 110 -4.97 -4.04 5.68
C ALA A 110 -5.81 -4.61 4.54
N HIS A 111 -5.34 -5.68 3.92
CA HIS A 111 -6.08 -6.40 2.88
C HIS A 111 -7.42 -6.97 3.36
N MET A 112 -7.60 -7.20 4.64
CA MET A 112 -8.90 -7.66 5.19
C MET A 112 -10.05 -6.69 4.85
N TRP A 113 -9.74 -5.42 4.56
CA TRP A 113 -10.70 -4.42 4.07
C TRP A 113 -10.46 -4.08 2.60
N PHE A 114 -9.20 -3.84 2.20
CA PHE A 114 -8.80 -3.55 0.80
C PHE A 114 -8.29 -4.82 0.12
N GLY A 115 -9.19 -5.56 -0.48
CA GLY A 115 -8.96 -6.85 -1.13
C GLY A 115 -10.06 -7.84 -0.79
N ASP A 116 -10.37 -8.02 0.50
CA ASP A 116 -11.33 -9.00 1.00
C ASP A 116 -12.73 -8.41 1.18
N LEU A 117 -12.89 -7.35 2.00
CA LEU A 117 -14.19 -6.71 2.19
C LEU A 117 -14.66 -6.02 0.93
N VAL A 118 -13.76 -5.28 0.26
CA VAL A 118 -13.97 -4.64 -1.04
C VAL A 118 -12.89 -5.14 -1.97
N THR A 119 -13.25 -5.82 -3.01
CA THR A 119 -12.33 -6.43 -3.98
C THR A 119 -12.32 -5.60 -5.27
N MET A 120 -11.16 -5.45 -5.90
CA MET A 120 -11.10 -4.85 -7.24
C MET A 120 -12.02 -5.59 -8.23
N ALA A 121 -12.65 -4.85 -9.14
CA ALA A 121 -13.56 -5.45 -10.12
C ALA A 121 -12.83 -6.33 -11.14
N TRP A 122 -11.58 -5.99 -11.48
CA TRP A 122 -10.73 -6.75 -12.36
C TRP A 122 -9.24 -6.48 -12.05
N TRP A 123 -8.36 -7.30 -12.57
CA TRP A 123 -6.90 -7.24 -12.35
C TRP A 123 -6.24 -5.90 -12.68
N ASN A 124 -6.80 -5.11 -13.60
CA ASN A 124 -6.27 -3.76 -13.87
C ASN A 124 -6.30 -2.86 -12.63
N GLY A 125 -7.26 -3.06 -11.73
CA GLY A 125 -7.41 -2.35 -10.47
C GLY A 125 -6.57 -2.91 -9.31
N LEU A 126 -5.59 -3.77 -9.54
CA LEU A 126 -4.78 -4.42 -8.49
C LEU A 126 -4.17 -3.42 -7.50
N TRP A 127 -3.82 -2.24 -7.96
CA TRP A 127 -3.28 -1.17 -7.11
C TRP A 127 -4.26 -0.70 -6.01
N LEU A 128 -5.58 -0.86 -6.21
CA LEU A 128 -6.59 -0.56 -5.18
C LEU A 128 -6.43 -1.46 -3.94
N ASN A 129 -5.91 -2.66 -4.11
CA ASN A 129 -5.58 -3.55 -3.01
C ASN A 129 -4.15 -3.25 -2.51
N GLU A 130 -3.16 -3.40 -3.37
CA GLU A 130 -1.75 -3.43 -3.01
C GLU A 130 -1.17 -2.07 -2.59
N ALA A 131 -1.48 -1.01 -3.34
CA ALA A 131 -1.02 0.32 -2.96
C ALA A 131 -1.68 0.81 -1.67
N PHE A 132 -2.96 0.47 -1.45
CA PHE A 132 -3.61 0.76 -0.18
C PHE A 132 -3.00 -0.01 0.97
N ALA A 133 -2.75 -1.29 0.82
CA ALA A 133 -2.10 -2.08 1.86
C ALA A 133 -0.70 -1.52 2.16
N THR A 134 0.08 -1.15 1.14
CA THR A 134 1.40 -0.51 1.30
C THR A 134 1.30 0.87 1.98
N PHE A 135 0.31 1.68 1.64
CA PHE A 135 0.07 2.95 2.34
C PHE A 135 -0.32 2.72 3.81
N MET A 136 -1.19 1.76 4.06
CA MET A 136 -1.69 1.47 5.41
C MET A 136 -0.62 0.82 6.29
N GLU A 137 0.25 -0.03 5.76
CA GLU A 137 1.36 -0.59 6.54
C GLU A 137 2.24 0.51 7.12
N MET A 138 2.58 1.52 6.29
CA MET A 138 3.36 2.67 6.75
C MET A 138 2.61 3.47 7.82
N LEU A 139 1.33 3.72 7.62
CA LEU A 139 0.51 4.47 8.57
C LEU A 139 0.38 3.75 9.92
N VAL A 140 0.15 2.44 9.88
CA VAL A 140 0.01 1.59 11.07
C VAL A 140 1.31 1.50 11.85
N VAL A 141 2.42 1.18 11.18
CA VAL A 141 3.71 0.95 11.85
C VAL A 141 4.31 2.25 12.36
N ASP A 142 4.13 3.37 11.64
CA ASP A 142 4.52 4.70 12.13
C ASP A 142 3.73 5.12 13.38
N ALA A 143 2.45 4.78 13.46
CA ALA A 143 1.63 5.01 14.64
C ALA A 143 1.99 4.07 15.81
N TRP A 144 2.40 2.83 15.53
CA TRP A 144 2.83 1.84 16.53
C TRP A 144 4.19 2.16 17.15
N LYS A 145 5.14 2.54 16.31
CA LYS A 145 6.53 2.84 16.66
C LYS A 145 6.98 4.15 16.00
N PRO A 146 6.52 5.32 16.48
CA PRO A 146 6.84 6.61 15.86
C PRO A 146 8.35 6.87 15.75
N GLU A 147 9.14 6.33 16.69
CA GLU A 147 10.59 6.42 16.70
C GLU A 147 11.27 5.68 15.54
N TRP A 148 10.53 4.87 14.79
CA TRP A 148 11.04 4.19 13.60
C TRP A 148 10.95 5.05 12.33
N GLU A 149 10.26 6.19 12.39
CA GLU A 149 10.14 7.16 11.28
C GLU A 149 9.81 6.48 9.95
N ARG A 150 8.75 5.65 9.92
CA ARG A 150 8.44 4.80 8.76
C ARG A 150 8.21 5.59 7.49
N TRP A 151 7.61 6.78 7.57
CA TRP A 151 7.45 7.65 6.40
C TRP A 151 8.77 8.19 5.85
N THR A 152 9.77 8.41 6.69
CA THR A 152 11.12 8.76 6.25
C THR A 152 11.77 7.58 5.52
N ALA A 153 11.67 6.37 6.10
CA ALA A 153 12.16 5.15 5.47
C ALA A 153 11.45 4.85 4.13
N PHE A 154 10.15 5.09 4.03
CA PHE A 154 9.38 4.94 2.80
C PHE A 154 9.89 5.83 1.65
N GLY A 155 10.57 6.93 1.96
CA GLY A 155 11.25 7.76 0.97
C GLY A 155 12.23 7.00 0.09
N MET A 156 12.88 5.95 0.61
CA MET A 156 13.80 5.09 -0.15
C MET A 156 13.04 4.17 -1.10
N ALA A 157 11.94 3.58 -0.66
CA ALA A 157 11.07 2.74 -1.48
C ALA A 157 10.46 3.56 -2.65
N ARG A 158 9.97 4.76 -2.34
CA ARG A 158 9.50 5.72 -3.34
C ARG A 158 10.61 6.06 -4.37
N ALA A 159 11.84 6.31 -3.93
CA ALA A 159 12.95 6.61 -4.83
C ALA A 159 13.26 5.41 -5.75
N ALA A 160 13.19 4.18 -5.25
CA ALA A 160 13.35 2.97 -6.05
C ALA A 160 12.24 2.86 -7.12
N ALA A 161 10.98 3.10 -6.76
CA ALA A 161 9.86 3.11 -7.70
C ALA A 161 10.03 4.20 -8.78
N LEU A 162 10.40 5.42 -8.39
CA LEU A 162 10.65 6.52 -9.33
C LEU A 162 11.84 6.23 -10.26
N SER A 163 12.84 5.46 -9.80
CA SER A 163 13.96 5.04 -10.65
C SER A 163 13.49 4.13 -11.80
N VAL A 164 12.57 3.23 -11.53
CA VAL A 164 11.95 2.38 -12.57
C VAL A 164 11.02 3.21 -13.45
N ASP A 165 10.25 4.11 -12.85
CA ASP A 165 9.27 4.94 -13.55
C ASP A 165 9.91 6.02 -14.46
N GLY A 166 11.18 6.35 -14.25
CA GLY A 166 11.98 7.21 -15.13
C GLY A 166 12.47 6.54 -16.42
N LEU A 167 12.27 5.24 -16.58
CA LEU A 167 12.65 4.51 -17.80
C LEU A 167 11.65 4.80 -18.94
N LEU A 168 12.13 4.74 -20.20
CA LEU A 168 11.24 4.85 -21.35
C LEU A 168 10.25 3.68 -21.46
N SER A 169 10.63 2.52 -20.95
CA SER A 169 9.80 1.29 -20.92
C SER A 169 8.83 1.23 -19.73
N THR A 170 8.70 2.29 -18.92
CA THR A 170 7.77 2.29 -17.80
C THR A 170 6.32 2.21 -18.26
N ARG A 171 5.44 1.85 -17.33
CA ARG A 171 4.01 1.68 -17.52
C ARG A 171 3.18 2.55 -16.57
N PRO A 172 1.89 2.80 -16.84
CA PRO A 172 0.98 3.34 -15.86
C PRO A 172 0.83 2.42 -14.64
N ILE A 173 0.38 2.95 -13.51
CA ILE A 173 -0.01 2.14 -12.33
C ILE A 173 -1.15 1.21 -12.73
N GLU A 174 -2.20 1.75 -13.35
CA GLU A 174 -3.30 0.98 -13.89
C GLU A 174 -3.25 0.98 -15.42
N PHE A 175 -3.33 -0.21 -15.99
CA PHE A 175 -3.42 -0.43 -17.43
C PHE A 175 -4.33 -1.64 -17.73
N PRO A 176 -4.90 -1.75 -18.94
CA PRO A 176 -5.80 -2.84 -19.29
C PRO A 176 -5.12 -4.21 -19.17
N VAL A 177 -5.69 -5.10 -18.35
CA VAL A 177 -5.30 -6.50 -18.21
C VAL A 177 -6.37 -7.36 -18.89
N ARG A 178 -6.01 -8.06 -19.95
CA ARG A 178 -6.95 -8.84 -20.77
C ARG A 178 -7.04 -10.30 -20.36
N ALA A 179 -5.99 -10.80 -19.72
CA ALA A 179 -5.91 -12.18 -19.29
C ALA A 179 -5.15 -12.28 -17.95
N PRO A 180 -5.44 -13.28 -17.09
CA PRO A 180 -4.77 -13.45 -15.80
C PRO A 180 -3.24 -13.54 -15.89
N LYS A 181 -2.69 -14.08 -16.98
CA LYS A 181 -1.24 -14.12 -17.20
C LYS A 181 -0.59 -12.73 -17.27
N GLU A 182 -1.32 -11.73 -17.73
CA GLU A 182 -0.82 -10.34 -17.82
C GLU A 182 -0.84 -9.67 -16.45
N ALA A 183 -1.65 -10.18 -15.50
CA ALA A 183 -1.74 -9.66 -14.14
C ALA A 183 -0.42 -9.85 -13.36
N GLU A 184 0.35 -10.91 -13.67
CA GLU A 184 1.63 -11.17 -13.00
C GLU A 184 2.61 -9.99 -13.14
N ALA A 185 2.57 -9.28 -14.26
CA ALA A 185 3.39 -8.10 -14.51
C ALA A 185 2.97 -6.86 -13.69
N MET A 186 1.84 -6.91 -13.00
CA MET A 186 1.38 -5.82 -12.14
C MET A 186 1.95 -5.89 -10.72
N PHE A 187 2.50 -7.01 -10.28
CA PHE A 187 3.11 -7.16 -8.96
C PHE A 187 4.54 -6.60 -8.95
N ASP A 188 4.66 -5.28 -9.02
CA ASP A 188 5.95 -4.57 -9.04
C ASP A 188 5.90 -3.24 -8.28
N VAL A 189 7.04 -2.58 -8.16
CA VAL A 189 7.22 -1.31 -7.43
C VAL A 189 6.33 -0.15 -7.93
N LEU A 190 5.79 -0.24 -9.16
CA LEU A 190 4.88 0.79 -9.67
C LEU A 190 3.48 0.63 -9.08
N THR A 191 3.01 -0.59 -8.94
CA THR A 191 1.72 -0.88 -8.29
C THR A 191 1.79 -0.59 -6.79
N TYR A 192 2.82 -1.07 -6.10
CA TYR A 192 2.97 -0.96 -4.64
C TYR A 192 3.43 0.43 -4.21
N GLU A 193 4.71 0.75 -4.44
CA GLU A 193 5.37 1.92 -3.86
C GLU A 193 5.01 3.22 -4.58
N LYS A 194 4.93 3.24 -5.92
CA LYS A 194 4.44 4.42 -6.63
C LYS A 194 2.98 4.66 -6.29
N GLY A 195 2.13 3.61 -6.30
CA GLY A 195 0.74 3.71 -5.92
C GLY A 195 0.55 4.26 -4.51
N ALA A 196 1.25 3.72 -3.52
CA ALA A 196 1.23 4.21 -2.13
C ALA A 196 1.75 5.65 -2.01
N SER A 197 2.76 6.03 -2.80
CA SER A 197 3.27 7.42 -2.84
C SER A 197 2.22 8.40 -3.35
N VAL A 198 1.45 7.99 -4.36
CA VAL A 198 0.34 8.76 -4.93
C VAL A 198 -0.79 8.90 -3.92
N LEU A 199 -1.15 7.85 -3.20
CA LEU A 199 -2.11 7.91 -2.08
C LEU A 199 -1.63 8.83 -0.96
N ARG A 200 -0.35 8.77 -0.58
CA ARG A 200 0.24 9.67 0.42
C ARG A 200 0.20 11.12 -0.02
N MET A 201 0.50 11.40 -1.29
CA MET A 201 0.40 12.74 -1.86
C MET A 201 -1.03 13.28 -1.77
N LEU A 202 -2.01 12.48 -2.13
CA LEU A 202 -3.43 12.85 -2.04
C LEU A 202 -3.87 13.08 -0.58
N GLU A 203 -3.51 12.17 0.32
CA GLU A 203 -3.80 12.29 1.75
C GLU A 203 -3.22 13.59 2.34
N GLN A 204 -1.98 13.94 1.99
CA GLN A 204 -1.35 15.18 2.43
C GLN A 204 -2.01 16.43 1.80
N HIS A 205 -2.53 16.32 0.58
CA HIS A 205 -3.19 17.42 -0.11
C HIS A 205 -4.58 17.73 0.47
N ILE A 206 -5.43 16.71 0.62
CA ILE A 206 -6.80 16.91 1.11
C ILE A 206 -6.90 16.88 2.66
N GLY A 207 -5.86 16.46 3.32
CA GLY A 207 -5.76 16.31 4.77
C GLY A 207 -6.14 14.91 5.27
N PRO A 208 -5.44 14.42 6.32
CA PRO A 208 -5.55 13.01 6.77
C PRO A 208 -6.95 12.65 7.28
N THR A 209 -7.66 13.58 7.90
CA THR A 209 -9.04 13.35 8.38
C THR A 209 -10.02 13.19 7.22
N VAL A 210 -9.93 14.08 6.22
CA VAL A 210 -10.82 14.05 5.04
C VAL A 210 -10.53 12.81 4.20
N PHE A 211 -9.25 12.46 4.03
CA PHE A 211 -8.85 11.23 3.34
C PHE A 211 -9.44 9.99 4.02
N ARG A 212 -9.27 9.87 5.34
CA ARG A 212 -9.84 8.78 6.13
C ARG A 212 -11.37 8.69 5.98
N ASP A 213 -12.06 9.80 6.02
CA ASP A 213 -13.52 9.83 5.92
C ASP A 213 -14.00 9.41 4.52
N GLY A 214 -13.26 9.79 3.46
CA GLY A 214 -13.49 9.31 2.10
C GLY A 214 -13.23 7.81 1.95
N VAL A 215 -12.17 7.29 2.58
CA VAL A 215 -11.86 5.84 2.62
C VAL A 215 -12.97 5.06 3.35
N ARG A 216 -13.46 5.58 4.48
CA ARG A 216 -14.62 4.99 5.19
C ARG A 216 -15.87 4.92 4.33
N HIS A 217 -16.15 6.00 3.61
CA HIS A 217 -17.27 6.05 2.67
C HIS A 217 -17.12 4.98 1.59
N TYR A 218 -15.96 4.89 0.96
CA TYR A 218 -15.67 3.90 -0.07
C TYR A 218 -15.86 2.47 0.43
N LEU A 219 -15.23 2.10 1.55
CA LEU A 219 -15.34 0.75 2.12
C LEU A 219 -16.77 0.40 2.53
N THR A 220 -17.53 1.37 3.05
CA THR A 220 -18.93 1.15 3.45
C THR A 220 -19.83 0.98 2.24
N ALA A 221 -19.63 1.80 1.20
CA ALA A 221 -20.47 1.78 0.01
C ALA A 221 -20.30 0.50 -0.84
N HIS A 222 -19.10 -0.08 -0.81
CA HIS A 222 -18.74 -1.24 -1.64
C HIS A 222 -18.51 -2.53 -0.83
N ALA A 223 -18.85 -2.53 0.49
CA ALA A 223 -18.66 -3.69 1.36
C ALA A 223 -19.29 -4.97 0.79
N TYR A 224 -18.51 -6.05 0.80
CA TYR A 224 -18.87 -7.36 0.23
C TYR A 224 -19.14 -7.33 -1.28
N GLY A 225 -18.53 -6.37 -1.97
CA GLY A 225 -18.67 -6.17 -3.41
C GLY A 225 -17.36 -5.88 -4.09
N ASN A 226 -17.46 -5.44 -5.33
CA ASN A 226 -16.34 -5.08 -6.18
C ASN A 226 -16.34 -3.58 -6.45
N ALA A 227 -15.17 -3.00 -6.68
CA ALA A 227 -15.01 -1.59 -6.99
C ALA A 227 -13.92 -1.35 -8.04
N GLU A 228 -14.03 -0.21 -8.70
CA GLU A 228 -13.05 0.33 -9.65
C GLU A 228 -12.39 1.59 -9.09
N THR A 229 -11.33 2.03 -9.72
CA THR A 229 -10.60 3.26 -9.37
C THR A 229 -11.53 4.49 -9.29
N THR A 230 -12.50 4.58 -10.18
CA THR A 230 -13.49 5.68 -10.18
C THR A 230 -14.36 5.72 -8.94
N ASP A 231 -14.68 4.58 -8.34
CA ASP A 231 -15.49 4.50 -7.12
C ASP A 231 -14.76 5.09 -5.92
N LEU A 232 -13.43 4.84 -5.85
CA LEU A 232 -12.58 5.46 -4.85
C LEU A 232 -12.53 6.99 -5.03
N TRP A 233 -12.35 7.47 -6.27
CA TRP A 233 -12.31 8.90 -6.55
C TRP A 233 -13.63 9.60 -6.22
N VAL A 234 -14.76 8.98 -6.50
CA VAL A 234 -16.08 9.49 -6.13
C VAL A 234 -16.18 9.65 -4.60
N SER A 235 -15.75 8.65 -3.85
CA SER A 235 -15.79 8.67 -2.38
C SER A 235 -14.89 9.75 -1.77
N LEU A 236 -13.65 9.86 -2.26
CA LEU A 236 -12.71 10.89 -1.81
C LEU A 236 -13.13 12.29 -2.24
N GLY A 237 -13.67 12.45 -3.46
CA GLY A 237 -14.24 13.69 -3.95
C GLY A 237 -15.45 14.15 -3.14
N HIS A 238 -16.31 13.21 -2.75
CA HIS A 238 -17.44 13.51 -1.85
C HIS A 238 -16.98 14.04 -0.50
N ALA A 239 -15.96 13.43 0.10
CA ALA A 239 -15.43 13.86 1.40
C ALA A 239 -14.67 15.18 1.32
N SER A 240 -13.82 15.37 0.30
CA SER A 240 -12.94 16.54 0.16
C SER A 240 -13.61 17.76 -0.49
N LYS A 241 -14.71 17.56 -1.20
CA LYS A 241 -15.34 18.57 -2.07
C LYS A 241 -14.42 19.06 -3.19
N GLN A 242 -13.47 18.23 -3.61
CA GLN A 242 -12.52 18.51 -4.68
C GLN A 242 -12.76 17.57 -5.86
N ASP A 243 -12.30 17.97 -7.04
CA ASP A 243 -12.29 17.11 -8.23
C ASP A 243 -11.08 16.15 -8.16
N VAL A 244 -11.24 15.07 -7.38
CA VAL A 244 -10.20 14.08 -7.20
C VAL A 244 -9.84 13.36 -8.51
N PRO A 245 -10.78 13.01 -9.41
CA PRO A 245 -10.43 12.50 -10.74
C PRO A 245 -9.46 13.42 -11.51
N ALA A 246 -9.73 14.73 -11.56
CA ALA A 246 -8.85 15.68 -12.25
C ALA A 246 -7.43 15.72 -11.62
N LEU A 247 -7.34 15.56 -10.31
CA LEU A 247 -6.04 15.50 -9.60
C LEU A 247 -5.27 14.22 -9.88
N MET A 248 -5.96 13.08 -9.96
CA MET A 248 -5.33 11.78 -9.78
C MET A 248 -5.22 10.94 -11.05
N ASN A 249 -6.08 11.17 -12.05
CA ASN A 249 -6.11 10.31 -13.23
C ASN A 249 -4.76 10.23 -13.94
N GLU A 250 -4.05 11.36 -14.08
CA GLU A 250 -2.74 11.37 -14.74
C GLU A 250 -1.68 10.57 -13.96
N TRP A 251 -1.79 10.54 -12.63
CA TRP A 251 -0.86 9.77 -11.79
C TRP A 251 -1.06 8.27 -11.91
N ILE A 252 -2.29 7.83 -12.13
CA ILE A 252 -2.66 6.41 -12.17
C ILE A 252 -2.60 5.85 -13.60
N PHE A 253 -3.10 6.61 -14.58
CA PHE A 253 -3.27 6.13 -15.95
C PHE A 253 -2.19 6.57 -16.93
N SER A 254 -1.23 7.41 -16.49
CA SER A 254 -0.09 7.81 -17.33
C SER A 254 1.23 7.26 -16.82
N PRO A 255 2.12 6.82 -17.71
CA PRO A 255 3.46 6.33 -17.33
C PRO A 255 4.39 7.50 -17.00
N GLY A 256 5.25 7.32 -16.02
CA GLY A 256 6.24 8.31 -15.60
C GLY A 256 5.72 9.28 -14.54
N TYR A 257 6.50 10.33 -14.30
CA TYR A 257 6.23 11.37 -13.32
C TYR A 257 6.81 12.72 -13.76
N PRO A 258 6.31 13.85 -13.22
CA PRO A 258 6.78 15.16 -13.62
C PRO A 258 8.14 15.52 -12.98
N LEU A 259 9.02 16.11 -13.77
CA LEU A 259 10.11 16.94 -13.30
C LEU A 259 9.63 18.38 -13.23
N ILE A 260 9.64 18.95 -12.03
CA ILE A 260 9.23 20.34 -11.80
C ILE A 260 10.46 21.22 -11.81
N SER A 261 10.47 22.22 -12.69
CA SER A 261 11.48 23.28 -12.71
C SER A 261 10.90 24.55 -12.11
N LEU A 262 11.65 25.19 -11.24
CA LEU A 262 11.28 26.43 -10.56
C LEU A 262 12.19 27.55 -11.00
N ALA A 263 11.60 28.67 -11.45
CA ALA A 263 12.32 29.90 -11.73
C ALA A 263 11.77 31.02 -10.84
N VAL A 264 12.67 31.81 -10.25
CA VAL A 264 12.33 33.05 -9.52
C VAL A 264 12.45 34.20 -10.52
N GLU A 265 11.34 34.73 -10.98
CA GLU A 265 11.32 35.80 -11.98
C GLU A 265 11.43 37.19 -11.31
N THR A 266 10.80 37.35 -10.16
CA THR A 266 10.85 38.55 -9.33
C THR A 266 10.85 38.16 -7.85
N PRO A 267 11.10 39.06 -6.89
CA PRO A 267 10.98 38.74 -5.46
C PRO A 267 9.59 38.25 -5.03
N SER A 268 8.56 38.41 -5.85
CA SER A 268 7.18 38.04 -5.56
C SER A 268 6.58 37.06 -6.57
N THR A 269 7.34 36.65 -7.59
CA THR A 269 6.82 35.79 -8.67
C THR A 269 7.70 34.57 -8.85
N LEU A 270 7.08 33.40 -8.69
CA LEU A 270 7.67 32.10 -8.97
C LEU A 270 6.96 31.48 -10.18
N THR A 271 7.74 31.00 -11.14
CA THR A 271 7.23 30.24 -12.28
C THR A 271 7.60 28.77 -12.11
N LEU A 272 6.58 27.89 -12.16
CA LEU A 272 6.74 26.44 -12.14
C LEU A 272 6.41 25.90 -13.53
N THR A 273 7.31 25.11 -14.06
CA THR A 273 7.09 24.36 -15.32
C THR A 273 7.27 22.88 -15.06
N GLN A 274 6.57 22.04 -15.82
CA GLN A 274 6.71 20.60 -15.71
C GLN A 274 7.05 19.98 -17.07
N ARG A 275 7.80 18.91 -17.02
CA ARG A 275 7.98 17.95 -18.10
C ARG A 275 8.05 16.54 -17.53
N ARG A 276 7.80 15.52 -18.33
CA ARG A 276 8.06 14.15 -17.91
C ARG A 276 9.54 13.97 -17.59
N PHE A 277 9.87 13.33 -16.49
CA PHE A 277 11.24 12.90 -16.20
C PHE A 277 11.57 11.64 -16.98
N THR A 278 12.75 11.61 -17.59
CA THR A 278 13.36 10.42 -18.23
C THR A 278 14.87 10.48 -18.08
N TYR A 279 15.54 9.33 -18.01
CA TYR A 279 17.01 9.26 -17.98
C TYR A 279 17.64 9.50 -19.35
N ALA A 280 16.91 9.23 -20.42
CA ALA A 280 17.37 9.49 -21.79
C ALA A 280 16.77 10.81 -22.31
N ASP A 281 17.50 11.51 -23.14
CA ASP A 281 16.95 12.65 -23.85
C ASP A 281 15.83 12.17 -24.77
N ASP A 282 14.62 12.64 -24.50
CA ASP A 282 13.41 12.22 -25.19
C ASP A 282 13.27 12.92 -26.57
N SER A 283 14.29 12.81 -27.38
CA SER A 283 14.26 13.29 -28.77
C SER A 283 13.25 12.50 -29.63
N SER A 284 12.79 11.33 -29.16
CA SER A 284 11.80 10.49 -29.83
C SER A 284 10.36 10.84 -29.48
N ALA A 285 10.08 11.46 -28.33
CA ALA A 285 8.72 11.84 -27.90
C ALA A 285 8.10 12.90 -28.81
N THR A 286 8.91 13.74 -29.45
CA THR A 286 8.44 14.74 -30.41
C THR A 286 7.96 14.14 -31.74
N ALA A 287 8.27 12.88 -32.00
CA ALA A 287 7.91 12.23 -33.27
C ALA A 287 6.46 11.66 -33.29
N SER A 288 5.83 11.45 -32.14
CA SER A 288 4.50 10.83 -32.08
C SER A 288 3.31 11.80 -32.16
N GLY A 289 3.56 13.11 -32.08
CA GLY A 289 2.48 14.12 -32.13
C GLY A 289 1.48 14.08 -30.96
N ALA A 290 1.65 13.17 -30.01
CA ALA A 290 0.81 13.12 -28.80
C ALA A 290 1.30 14.17 -27.81
N ALA A 291 0.35 14.91 -27.19
CA ALA A 291 0.69 15.82 -26.12
C ALA A 291 1.35 15.05 -24.97
N ALA A 292 2.45 15.57 -24.43
CA ALA A 292 3.07 14.98 -23.25
C ALA A 292 2.10 15.00 -22.06
N PRO A 293 2.06 13.95 -21.23
CA PRO A 293 1.21 13.93 -20.05
C PRO A 293 1.55 15.10 -19.12
N GLN A 294 0.52 15.72 -18.57
CA GLN A 294 0.64 16.81 -17.61
C GLN A 294 -0.03 16.42 -16.32
N TRP A 295 0.72 16.40 -15.23
CA TRP A 295 0.20 16.03 -13.92
C TRP A 295 -0.31 17.23 -13.13
N HIS A 296 -1.38 17.07 -12.41
CA HIS A 296 -1.77 17.98 -11.35
C HIS A 296 -0.89 17.72 -10.14
N VAL A 297 0.03 18.63 -9.86
CA VAL A 297 1.01 18.49 -8.77
C VAL A 297 0.62 19.40 -7.62
N PRO A 298 0.22 18.87 -6.45
CA PRO A 298 0.01 19.69 -5.26
C PRO A 298 1.33 20.34 -4.81
N VAL A 299 1.38 21.67 -4.82
CA VAL A 299 2.58 22.41 -4.41
C VAL A 299 2.30 23.14 -3.11
N GLN A 300 3.09 22.85 -2.09
CA GLN A 300 3.06 23.58 -0.83
C GLN A 300 4.21 24.62 -0.81
N VAL A 301 3.87 25.88 -0.57
CA VAL A 301 4.85 26.97 -0.50
C VAL A 301 4.95 27.47 0.94
N ARG A 302 6.14 27.47 1.50
CA ARG A 302 6.44 28.10 2.78
C ARG A 302 7.10 29.46 2.56
N ILE A 303 6.46 30.52 3.04
CA ILE A 303 7.02 31.87 3.00
C ILE A 303 7.54 32.18 4.43
N THR A 304 8.83 32.48 4.54
CA THR A 304 9.45 33.00 5.75
C THR A 304 9.73 34.48 5.56
N THR A 305 9.16 35.33 6.41
CA THR A 305 9.42 36.78 6.48
C THR A 305 10.48 37.06 7.56
#